data_ec5961d6749d41f7806aa485d87bb5eb
#
_entry.id   ec5961d6749d41f7806aa485d87bb5eb
#
_cell.length_a   1.000
_cell.length_b   1.000
_cell.length_c   1.000
_cell.angle_alpha   90.00
_cell.angle_beta   90.00
_cell.angle_gamma   90.00
#
_symmetry.space_group_name_H-M   'P 1'
#
loop_
_entity.id
_entity.type
_entity.pdbx_description
1 polymer ?
#
loop_
_entity_poly.entity_id
_entity_poly.type
_entity_poly.pdbx_seq_one_letter_code
_entity_poly.pdbx_strand_id
1 'polypeptide(L)'
;MIGVLHPASCTAAGQLVLAAVRRSVSTSQAQVISRSALLAHAPAIIVAVDVPDSWGEALVQWLSASRGKLVVFGRVPVALALHLGCESRVWPQELAAAARSAPAATHETAESRAVVGYTPLSACLGGRAWTRAFERFDFTDEWNNLAFGAIRVDDSIWAVRQPIDVPQSARLASVHLDGERQFAYAALWDLDSASVLWFNRAVGPCDSFEWRLVENFISAHRAGQLVCQPVLSEIPWGYDAAITSRLDCDEDIESARPLWNAYKRLGIPFSLAVHTTNLANPAQHGILRELVADRDAAVLSHTATHAPNWGGNYDAALIEGSESKRLIEAITGKLVRYAVSPFHQSPAYALEALSDAGYAGCVGGIIRNDPEFLIARGGALAGLPEGFIGHSQQTMLHGDCMLGGGDPLMTFKQAFDLAFETRTLFGYLDHPFSERYQYGWPTEALRIDAHEQLIAYISSRADKPLFINEDAALDFLLAKSRTRVIDEDGAFRVQRPSGEDGGDCLPLAVEFRGECVEGASGTYLQ
;
A
#
# COMPACT_ATOMS: atom_id res chain seq x y z
N MET A 1 2.53 3.08 22.51
CA MET A 1 1.85 1.88 21.96
C MET A 1 0.46 2.24 21.46
N ILE A 2 0.00 1.62 20.35
CA ILE A 2 -1.33 1.80 19.73
C ILE A 2 -2.20 0.59 20.08
N GLY A 3 -3.41 0.84 20.58
CA GLY A 3 -4.42 -0.21 20.83
C GLY A 3 -5.42 -0.31 19.68
N VAL A 4 -5.51 -1.45 19.01
CA VAL A 4 -6.55 -1.73 18.01
C VAL A 4 -7.72 -2.42 18.69
N LEU A 5 -8.88 -1.76 18.69
CA LEU A 5 -10.09 -2.17 19.39
C LEU A 5 -11.15 -2.60 18.37
N HIS A 6 -11.58 -3.84 18.41
CA HIS A 6 -12.66 -4.34 17.55
C HIS A 6 -13.52 -5.39 18.27
N PRO A 7 -14.82 -5.51 17.96
CA PRO A 7 -15.65 -6.60 18.46
C PRO A 7 -15.32 -7.93 17.73
N ALA A 8 -15.71 -9.05 18.31
CA ALA A 8 -15.51 -10.37 17.70
C ALA A 8 -16.17 -10.50 16.31
N SER A 9 -17.30 -9.80 16.09
CA SER A 9 -17.98 -9.77 14.79
C SER A 9 -17.20 -9.05 13.68
N CYS A 10 -16.18 -8.27 14.02
CA CYS A 10 -15.36 -7.51 13.07
C CYS A 10 -13.87 -7.95 13.09
N THR A 11 -13.60 -9.19 13.50
CA THR A 11 -12.22 -9.72 13.62
C THR A 11 -11.45 -9.61 12.30
N ALA A 12 -12.07 -9.93 11.15
CA ALA A 12 -11.41 -9.82 9.84
C ALA A 12 -10.91 -8.39 9.57
N ALA A 13 -11.78 -7.39 9.71
CA ALA A 13 -11.38 -5.99 9.54
C ALA A 13 -10.35 -5.56 10.60
N GLY A 14 -10.52 -6.00 11.85
CA GLY A 14 -9.58 -5.70 12.95
C GLY A 14 -8.18 -6.23 12.70
N GLN A 15 -8.03 -7.43 12.14
CA GLN A 15 -6.73 -8.02 11.80
C GLN A 15 -6.06 -7.27 10.64
N LEU A 16 -6.81 -6.92 9.58
CA LEU A 16 -6.32 -6.13 8.46
C LEU A 16 -5.83 -4.75 8.94
N VAL A 17 -6.60 -4.08 9.79
CA VAL A 17 -6.24 -2.78 10.37
C VAL A 17 -5.00 -2.90 11.27
N LEU A 18 -4.91 -3.94 12.09
CA LEU A 18 -3.72 -4.18 12.92
C LEU A 18 -2.47 -4.35 12.07
N ALA A 19 -2.55 -5.16 10.99
CA ALA A 19 -1.44 -5.34 10.07
C ALA A 19 -1.05 -4.03 9.38
N ALA A 20 -2.03 -3.25 8.92
CA ALA A 20 -1.80 -1.95 8.30
C ALA A 20 -1.11 -0.96 9.26
N VAL A 21 -1.57 -0.88 10.52
CA VAL A 21 -0.92 -0.06 11.55
C VAL A 21 0.52 -0.53 11.81
N ARG A 22 0.75 -1.84 11.93
CA ARG A 22 2.08 -2.42 12.16
C ARG A 22 3.06 -2.17 11.00
N ARG A 23 2.57 -2.08 9.77
CA ARG A 23 3.40 -1.68 8.63
C ARG A 23 3.95 -0.26 8.76
N SER A 24 3.25 0.61 9.48
CA SER A 24 3.71 2.00 9.72
C SER A 24 4.51 2.17 11.00
N VAL A 25 4.06 1.57 12.14
CA VAL A 25 4.66 1.88 13.45
C VAL A 25 5.53 0.77 14.04
N SER A 26 5.69 -0.35 13.40
CA SER A 26 6.34 -1.58 13.91
C SER A 26 5.38 -2.52 14.68
N THR A 27 5.65 -3.82 14.56
CA THR A 27 4.90 -4.86 15.29
C THR A 27 4.96 -4.69 16.81
N SER A 28 6.06 -4.15 17.34
CA SER A 28 6.23 -3.92 18.79
C SER A 28 5.34 -2.79 19.34
N GLN A 29 4.77 -1.95 18.47
CA GLN A 29 4.03 -0.74 18.88
C GLN A 29 2.53 -0.78 18.63
N ALA A 30 1.99 -1.89 18.12
CA ALA A 30 0.55 -2.04 17.92
C ALA A 30 0.06 -3.42 18.35
N GLN A 31 -1.04 -3.46 19.09
CA GLN A 31 -1.67 -4.70 19.57
C GLN A 31 -3.18 -4.60 19.63
N VAL A 32 -3.87 -5.73 19.58
CA VAL A 32 -5.32 -5.79 19.87
C VAL A 32 -5.54 -5.53 21.35
N ILE A 33 -6.54 -4.70 21.65
CA ILE A 33 -7.00 -4.47 23.02
C ILE A 33 -8.47 -4.84 23.16
N SER A 34 -8.86 -5.24 24.37
CA SER A 34 -10.25 -5.46 24.73
C SER A 34 -10.94 -4.17 25.17
N ARG A 35 -12.29 -4.18 25.18
CA ARG A 35 -13.07 -3.10 25.79
C ARG A 35 -12.72 -2.88 27.27
N SER A 36 -12.40 -3.95 27.99
CA SER A 36 -12.00 -3.85 29.41
C SER A 36 -10.68 -3.10 29.58
N ALA A 37 -9.72 -3.34 28.67
CA ALA A 37 -8.44 -2.63 28.67
C ALA A 37 -8.62 -1.13 28.35
N LEU A 38 -9.59 -0.77 27.52
CA LEU A 38 -9.94 0.62 27.22
C LEU A 38 -10.27 1.42 28.51
N LEU A 39 -10.94 0.79 29.46
CA LEU A 39 -11.37 1.44 30.70
C LEU A 39 -10.34 1.39 31.83
N ALA A 40 -9.42 0.42 31.79
CA ALA A 40 -8.47 0.17 32.87
C ALA A 40 -7.05 0.70 32.58
N HIS A 41 -6.50 0.42 31.43
CA HIS A 41 -5.10 0.71 31.06
C HIS A 41 -4.97 1.00 29.57
N ALA A 42 -5.81 1.89 29.03
CA ALA A 42 -5.81 2.17 27.61
C ALA A 42 -4.52 2.88 27.15
N PRO A 43 -3.99 2.50 25.98
CA PRO A 43 -2.97 3.30 25.31
C PRO A 43 -3.46 4.72 25.03
N ALA A 44 -2.52 5.65 24.87
CA ALA A 44 -2.84 7.03 24.51
C ALA A 44 -3.31 7.17 23.03
N ILE A 45 -3.09 6.16 22.20
CA ILE A 45 -3.58 6.11 20.82
C ILE A 45 -4.40 4.85 20.63
N ILE A 46 -5.65 5.01 20.18
CA ILE A 46 -6.60 3.92 19.92
C ILE A 46 -7.07 3.97 18.49
N VAL A 47 -7.16 2.80 17.86
CA VAL A 47 -7.80 2.60 16.56
C VAL A 47 -9.03 1.71 16.79
N ALA A 48 -10.22 2.30 16.74
CA ALA A 48 -11.50 1.61 16.92
C ALA A 48 -12.06 1.20 15.56
N VAL A 49 -12.31 -0.11 15.37
CA VAL A 49 -12.72 -0.70 14.09
C VAL A 49 -14.16 -1.20 14.19
N ASP A 50 -15.06 -0.54 13.51
CA ASP A 50 -16.50 -0.84 13.37
C ASP A 50 -17.15 -1.30 14.70
N VAL A 51 -16.85 -0.56 15.76
CA VAL A 51 -17.32 -0.89 17.11
C VAL A 51 -18.82 -0.66 17.28
N PRO A 52 -19.53 -1.49 18.08
CA PRO A 52 -20.97 -1.38 18.24
C PRO A 52 -21.36 -0.17 19.10
N ASP A 53 -22.62 0.27 18.98
CA ASP A 53 -23.18 1.40 19.73
C ASP A 53 -23.01 1.24 21.25
N SER A 54 -23.09 0.01 21.76
CA SER A 54 -22.90 -0.29 23.18
C SER A 54 -21.51 0.03 23.74
N TRP A 55 -20.53 0.36 22.88
CA TRP A 55 -19.18 0.77 23.28
C TRP A 55 -18.97 2.29 23.19
N GLY A 56 -19.93 3.02 22.62
CA GLY A 56 -19.84 4.46 22.40
C GLY A 56 -19.58 5.26 23.68
N GLU A 57 -20.30 4.97 24.74
CA GLU A 57 -20.10 5.63 26.06
C GLU A 57 -18.69 5.44 26.63
N ALA A 58 -18.10 4.23 26.43
CA ALA A 58 -16.74 3.96 26.89
C ALA A 58 -15.71 4.76 26.10
N LEU A 59 -15.91 4.96 24.78
CA LEU A 59 -15.05 5.81 23.97
C LEU A 59 -15.16 7.28 24.35
N VAL A 60 -16.37 7.79 24.61
CA VAL A 60 -16.59 9.17 25.09
C VAL A 60 -15.91 9.38 26.45
N GLN A 61 -16.07 8.44 27.37
CA GLN A 61 -15.43 8.48 28.68
C GLN A 61 -13.89 8.51 28.53
N TRP A 62 -13.34 7.65 27.68
CA TRP A 62 -11.90 7.63 27.41
C TRP A 62 -11.40 8.95 26.80
N LEU A 63 -12.10 9.52 25.81
CA LEU A 63 -11.75 10.83 25.21
C LEU A 63 -11.75 11.96 26.24
N SER A 64 -12.68 11.94 27.18
CA SER A 64 -12.81 12.96 28.23
C SER A 64 -11.73 12.85 29.31
N ALA A 65 -11.23 11.63 29.55
CA ALA A 65 -10.26 11.36 30.61
C ALA A 65 -8.79 11.34 30.12
N SER A 66 -8.56 11.17 28.83
CA SER A 66 -7.22 10.99 28.25
C SER A 66 -6.74 12.23 27.51
N ARG A 67 -5.39 12.35 27.38
CA ARG A 67 -4.75 13.24 26.40
C ARG A 67 -4.29 12.40 25.21
N GLY A 68 -5.28 11.88 24.45
CA GLY A 68 -5.04 10.84 23.49
C GLY A 68 -5.54 11.15 22.07
N LYS A 69 -5.26 10.22 21.18
CA LYS A 69 -5.73 10.23 19.78
C LYS A 69 -6.61 9.03 19.53
N LEU A 70 -7.80 9.25 19.00
CA LEU A 70 -8.73 8.21 18.59
C LEU A 70 -8.83 8.19 17.06
N VAL A 71 -8.50 7.06 16.46
CA VAL A 71 -8.83 6.79 15.06
C VAL A 71 -10.07 5.90 15.05
N VAL A 72 -11.08 6.25 14.27
CA VAL A 72 -12.30 5.46 14.11
C VAL A 72 -12.41 5.02 12.67
N PHE A 73 -12.48 3.73 12.44
CA PHE A 73 -12.73 3.13 11.12
C PHE A 73 -14.10 2.47 11.12
N GLY A 74 -14.92 2.78 10.11
CA GLY A 74 -16.26 2.28 9.98
C GLY A 74 -17.31 3.14 10.68
N ARG A 75 -18.24 2.52 11.40
CA ARG A 75 -19.34 3.24 12.05
C ARG A 75 -18.86 4.06 13.25
N VAL A 76 -19.44 5.24 13.41
CA VAL A 76 -19.33 6.03 14.62
C VAL A 76 -20.48 5.62 15.54
N PRO A 77 -20.23 5.05 16.73
CA PRO A 77 -21.29 4.69 17.69
C PRO A 77 -22.13 5.89 18.08
N VAL A 78 -23.43 5.68 18.34
CA VAL A 78 -24.42 6.74 18.61
C VAL A 78 -23.96 7.74 19.69
N ALA A 79 -23.47 7.26 20.83
CA ALA A 79 -23.00 8.15 21.91
C ALA A 79 -21.81 9.02 21.45
N LEU A 80 -20.87 8.44 20.69
CA LEU A 80 -19.73 9.16 20.14
C LEU A 80 -20.19 10.15 19.06
N ALA A 81 -21.12 9.74 18.18
CA ALA A 81 -21.69 10.60 17.14
C ALA A 81 -22.35 11.86 17.73
N LEU A 82 -23.13 11.69 18.80
CA LEU A 82 -23.75 12.80 19.53
C LEU A 82 -22.68 13.73 20.15
N HIS A 83 -21.65 13.14 20.76
CA HIS A 83 -20.56 13.91 21.37
C HIS A 83 -19.78 14.74 20.36
N LEU A 84 -19.60 14.21 19.14
CA LEU A 84 -18.88 14.87 18.03
C LEU A 84 -19.76 15.75 17.14
N GLY A 85 -21.07 15.86 17.42
CA GLY A 85 -22.00 16.67 16.64
C GLY A 85 -22.31 16.10 15.25
N CYS A 86 -22.30 14.78 15.11
CA CYS A 86 -22.66 14.12 13.85
C CYS A 86 -24.19 14.05 13.67
N GLU A 87 -24.65 14.10 12.43
CA GLU A 87 -26.07 14.01 12.04
C GLU A 87 -26.28 12.84 11.09
N SER A 88 -27.35 12.06 11.30
CA SER A 88 -27.74 10.98 10.37
C SER A 88 -28.23 11.55 9.06
N ARG A 89 -27.93 10.86 7.95
CA ARG A 89 -28.41 11.14 6.60
C ARG A 89 -29.11 9.91 6.03
N VAL A 90 -29.79 10.07 4.93
CA VAL A 90 -30.41 8.97 4.18
C VAL A 90 -29.43 8.46 3.14
N TRP A 91 -29.38 7.15 2.94
CA TRP A 91 -28.59 6.56 1.85
C TRP A 91 -29.10 7.05 0.48
N PRO A 92 -28.23 7.58 -0.38
CA PRO A 92 -28.61 7.92 -1.74
C PRO A 92 -28.95 6.63 -2.51
N GLN A 93 -30.14 6.58 -3.10
CA GLN A 93 -30.65 5.37 -3.78
C GLN A 93 -29.75 4.90 -4.94
N GLU A 94 -29.14 5.82 -5.67
CA GLU A 94 -28.32 5.51 -6.85
C GLU A 94 -26.83 5.29 -6.52
N LEU A 95 -26.39 5.50 -5.28
CA LEU A 95 -24.98 5.49 -4.93
C LEU A 95 -24.31 4.14 -5.30
N ALA A 96 -24.97 3.03 -5.02
CA ALA A 96 -24.42 1.69 -5.31
C ALA A 96 -24.21 1.44 -6.82
N ALA A 97 -25.05 2.02 -7.66
CA ALA A 97 -24.90 1.94 -9.12
C ALA A 97 -23.81 2.92 -9.61
N ALA A 98 -23.82 4.14 -9.10
CA ALA A 98 -22.85 5.18 -9.46
C ALA A 98 -21.42 4.85 -8.99
N ALA A 99 -21.26 4.16 -7.87
CA ALA A 99 -19.98 3.73 -7.32
C ALA A 99 -19.22 2.73 -8.23
N ARG A 100 -19.93 2.06 -9.15
CA ARG A 100 -19.33 1.14 -10.15
C ARG A 100 -19.00 1.80 -11.48
N SER A 101 -19.19 3.13 -11.59
CA SER A 101 -18.82 3.89 -12.78
C SER A 101 -17.34 4.23 -12.70
N ALA A 102 -16.49 3.46 -13.39
CA ALA A 102 -15.07 3.72 -13.48
C ALA A 102 -14.80 5.04 -14.24
N PRO A 103 -13.77 5.81 -13.85
CA PRO A 103 -13.33 6.95 -14.64
C PRO A 103 -12.78 6.50 -15.99
N ALA A 104 -12.77 7.40 -16.98
CA ALA A 104 -12.08 7.16 -18.23
C ALA A 104 -10.58 6.93 -18.01
N ALA A 105 -9.92 6.23 -18.93
CA ALA A 105 -8.47 5.96 -18.86
C ALA A 105 -7.60 7.24 -18.78
N THR A 106 -8.12 8.37 -19.23
CA THR A 106 -7.53 9.70 -19.08
C THR A 106 -7.62 10.26 -17.66
N HIS A 107 -8.10 9.48 -16.68
CA HIS A 107 -8.16 9.79 -15.24
C HIS A 107 -9.01 10.98 -14.84
N GLU A 108 -9.85 11.48 -15.70
CA GLU A 108 -10.76 12.55 -15.34
C GLU A 108 -11.86 12.05 -14.39
N THR A 109 -11.60 12.20 -13.08
CA THR A 109 -12.57 11.84 -12.03
C THR A 109 -13.90 12.63 -12.15
N ALA A 110 -13.89 13.76 -12.87
CA ALA A 110 -15.09 14.55 -13.15
C ALA A 110 -16.17 13.77 -13.94
N GLU A 111 -15.79 12.74 -14.68
CA GLU A 111 -16.72 11.87 -15.40
C GLU A 111 -17.35 10.79 -14.51
N SER A 112 -16.84 10.57 -13.33
CA SER A 112 -17.39 9.58 -12.41
C SER A 112 -18.58 10.16 -11.65
N ARG A 113 -19.70 9.43 -11.64
CA ARG A 113 -20.91 9.84 -10.95
C ARG A 113 -20.74 9.90 -9.44
N ALA A 114 -20.00 8.94 -8.86
CA ALA A 114 -19.70 8.89 -7.43
C ALA A 114 -18.21 9.18 -7.20
N VAL A 115 -17.93 10.20 -6.39
CA VAL A 115 -16.57 10.60 -6.04
C VAL A 115 -16.46 10.90 -4.55
N VAL A 116 -15.22 10.81 -4.03
CA VAL A 116 -14.85 11.33 -2.71
C VAL A 116 -14.04 12.61 -2.92
N GLY A 117 -14.53 13.71 -2.37
CA GLY A 117 -13.84 15.00 -2.41
C GLY A 117 -13.22 15.35 -1.07
N TYR A 118 -11.89 15.48 -1.05
CA TYR A 118 -11.11 15.96 0.09
C TYR A 118 -11.08 17.50 0.10
N THR A 119 -11.27 18.07 1.28
CA THR A 119 -11.22 19.52 1.49
C THR A 119 -9.79 20.00 1.77
N PRO A 120 -9.51 21.32 1.68
CA PRO A 120 -8.21 21.87 2.10
C PRO A 120 -7.83 21.58 3.56
N LEU A 121 -8.79 21.21 4.43
CA LEU A 121 -8.53 20.84 5.81
C LEU A 121 -7.55 19.64 5.92
N SER A 122 -7.52 18.74 4.91
CA SER A 122 -6.58 17.62 4.90
C SER A 122 -5.10 18.04 4.92
N ALA A 123 -4.79 19.30 4.57
CA ALA A 123 -3.44 19.84 4.64
C ALA A 123 -2.87 19.84 6.08
N CYS A 124 -3.71 19.92 7.14
CA CYS A 124 -3.25 19.80 8.52
C CYS A 124 -2.71 18.40 8.88
N LEU A 125 -3.00 17.42 8.04
CA LEU A 125 -2.47 16.06 8.11
C LEU A 125 -1.54 15.72 6.92
N GLY A 126 -0.98 16.74 6.25
CA GLY A 126 -0.07 16.57 5.11
C GLY A 126 -0.73 16.14 3.81
N GLY A 127 -2.06 16.25 3.74
CA GLY A 127 -2.83 16.03 2.51
C GLY A 127 -3.07 17.32 1.73
N ARG A 128 -3.96 17.26 0.76
CA ARG A 128 -4.42 18.39 -0.06
C ARG A 128 -5.88 18.24 -0.44
N ALA A 129 -6.47 19.25 -1.02
CA ALA A 129 -7.73 19.08 -1.74
C ALA A 129 -7.51 18.07 -2.88
N TRP A 130 -8.35 17.07 -2.93
CA TRP A 130 -8.24 15.98 -3.90
C TRP A 130 -9.61 15.37 -4.16
N THR A 131 -9.87 15.00 -5.40
CA THR A 131 -11.08 14.29 -5.76
C THR A 131 -10.70 12.97 -6.40
N ARG A 132 -11.32 11.88 -5.95
CA ARG A 132 -11.12 10.54 -6.49
C ARG A 132 -12.45 9.86 -6.74
N ALA A 133 -12.51 9.01 -7.74
CA ALA A 133 -13.66 8.14 -8.01
C ALA A 133 -13.81 7.06 -6.94
N PHE A 134 -15.03 6.54 -6.79
CA PHE A 134 -15.29 5.33 -5.99
C PHE A 134 -14.67 4.10 -6.63
N GLU A 135 -14.90 3.95 -7.94
CA GLU A 135 -14.25 2.90 -8.71
C GLU A 135 -12.92 3.42 -9.25
N ARG A 136 -12.08 2.53 -9.68
CA ARG A 136 -10.79 2.82 -10.26
C ARG A 136 -10.79 2.46 -11.74
N PHE A 137 -9.91 3.07 -12.51
CA PHE A 137 -9.59 2.60 -13.84
C PHE A 137 -8.83 1.28 -13.76
N ASP A 138 -9.39 0.24 -14.36
CA ASP A 138 -8.75 -1.06 -14.53
C ASP A 138 -8.65 -1.36 -16.02
N PHE A 139 -7.45 -1.57 -16.53
CA PHE A 139 -7.21 -1.82 -17.95
C PHE A 139 -7.94 -3.09 -18.45
N THR A 140 -7.98 -4.13 -17.62
CA THR A 140 -8.60 -5.42 -17.95
C THR A 140 -9.52 -5.95 -16.84
N ASP A 141 -10.15 -5.12 -16.04
CA ASP A 141 -10.80 -5.49 -14.78
C ASP A 141 -9.83 -6.06 -13.69
N GLU A 142 -8.56 -6.16 -13.98
CA GLU A 142 -7.56 -6.81 -13.12
C GLU A 142 -6.50 -5.87 -12.59
N TRP A 143 -6.27 -4.72 -13.25
CA TRP A 143 -5.17 -3.82 -12.94
C TRP A 143 -5.61 -2.37 -12.77
N ASN A 144 -5.09 -1.70 -11.73
CA ASN A 144 -5.34 -0.30 -11.47
C ASN A 144 -4.16 0.59 -11.87
N ASN A 145 -4.32 1.37 -12.93
CA ASN A 145 -3.30 2.32 -13.37
C ASN A 145 -3.38 3.69 -12.71
N LEU A 146 -4.37 3.95 -11.85
CA LEU A 146 -4.52 5.22 -11.13
C LEU A 146 -3.84 5.26 -9.76
N ALA A 147 -3.26 4.14 -9.31
CA ALA A 147 -2.53 4.03 -8.05
C ALA A 147 -3.35 4.30 -6.78
N PHE A 148 -4.66 4.10 -6.79
CA PHE A 148 -5.53 4.16 -5.61
C PHE A 148 -6.58 3.03 -5.62
N GLY A 149 -6.98 2.55 -4.43
CA GLY A 149 -7.96 1.48 -4.28
C GLY A 149 -9.39 1.91 -4.57
N ALA A 150 -10.29 0.94 -4.83
CA ALA A 150 -11.72 1.19 -4.98
C ALA A 150 -12.41 1.37 -3.63
N ILE A 151 -13.42 2.24 -3.59
CA ILE A 151 -14.37 2.39 -2.48
C ILE A 151 -15.66 1.68 -2.88
N ARG A 152 -16.13 0.75 -2.04
CA ARG A 152 -17.30 -0.08 -2.35
C ARG A 152 -18.55 0.48 -1.70
N VAL A 153 -19.70 0.13 -2.30
CA VAL A 153 -21.05 0.34 -1.75
C VAL A 153 -21.78 -1.00 -1.82
N ASP A 154 -21.33 -1.90 -0.99
CA ASP A 154 -21.90 -3.22 -0.72
C ASP A 154 -21.75 -3.49 0.77
N ASP A 155 -22.32 -4.50 1.34
CA ASP A 155 -22.24 -4.75 2.79
C ASP A 155 -20.90 -5.34 3.26
N SER A 156 -19.86 -5.32 2.39
CA SER A 156 -18.52 -5.83 2.72
C SER A 156 -17.77 -4.92 3.70
N ILE A 157 -16.70 -5.45 4.30
CA ILE A 157 -15.81 -4.65 5.17
C ILE A 157 -15.08 -3.53 4.41
N TRP A 158 -15.06 -3.57 3.08
CA TRP A 158 -14.45 -2.58 2.18
C TRP A 158 -15.38 -1.43 1.82
N ALA A 159 -16.66 -1.52 2.19
CA ALA A 159 -17.67 -0.55 1.82
C ALA A 159 -17.73 0.64 2.80
N VAL A 160 -18.28 1.76 2.30
CA VAL A 160 -18.78 2.83 3.19
C VAL A 160 -19.85 2.27 4.12
N ARG A 161 -19.80 2.66 5.39
CA ARG A 161 -20.56 2.00 6.47
C ARG A 161 -21.83 2.71 6.89
N GLN A 162 -21.87 4.05 6.80
CA GLN A 162 -23.01 4.83 7.27
C GLN A 162 -23.12 6.19 6.60
N PRO A 163 -24.35 6.67 6.32
CA PRO A 163 -24.58 8.00 5.79
C PRO A 163 -24.73 8.97 6.97
N ILE A 164 -23.63 9.57 7.42
CA ILE A 164 -23.66 10.63 8.43
C ILE A 164 -23.00 11.90 7.89
N ASP A 165 -23.43 13.04 8.42
CA ASP A 165 -22.74 14.30 8.23
C ASP A 165 -22.02 14.70 9.51
N VAL A 166 -21.05 15.59 9.35
CA VAL A 166 -20.20 16.08 10.44
C VAL A 166 -20.17 17.60 10.39
N PRO A 167 -19.82 18.30 11.48
CA PRO A 167 -19.61 19.75 11.46
C PRO A 167 -18.64 20.15 10.34
N GLN A 168 -18.93 21.27 9.69
CA GLN A 168 -18.11 21.75 8.57
C GLN A 168 -16.63 21.92 8.96
N SER A 169 -16.36 22.35 10.19
CA SER A 169 -15.01 22.53 10.73
C SER A 169 -14.23 21.21 10.90
N ALA A 170 -14.92 20.08 10.97
CA ALA A 170 -14.30 18.75 11.10
C ALA A 170 -14.19 17.99 9.78
N ARG A 171 -14.82 18.45 8.71
CA ARG A 171 -14.99 17.71 7.47
C ARG A 171 -13.71 17.63 6.65
N LEU A 172 -13.05 16.48 6.64
CA LEU A 172 -11.91 16.20 5.78
C LEU A 172 -12.33 15.84 4.36
N ALA A 173 -13.33 14.94 4.22
CA ALA A 173 -13.80 14.48 2.92
C ALA A 173 -15.30 14.17 2.93
N SER A 174 -15.91 14.25 1.76
CA SER A 174 -17.33 13.94 1.54
C SER A 174 -17.53 13.05 0.33
N VAL A 175 -18.57 12.22 0.39
CA VAL A 175 -19.13 11.52 -0.76
C VAL A 175 -19.96 12.49 -1.56
N HIS A 176 -19.74 12.51 -2.87
CA HIS A 176 -20.52 13.26 -3.85
C HIS A 176 -21.15 12.29 -4.85
N LEU A 177 -22.36 12.56 -5.26
CA LEU A 177 -23.09 11.87 -6.30
C LEU A 177 -23.59 12.89 -7.33
N ASP A 178 -23.20 12.70 -8.59
CA ASP A 178 -23.53 13.62 -9.68
C ASP A 178 -23.21 15.10 -9.35
N GLY A 179 -22.07 15.32 -8.68
CA GLY A 179 -21.58 16.64 -8.25
C GLY A 179 -22.16 17.16 -6.94
N GLU A 180 -23.23 16.55 -6.40
CA GLU A 180 -23.84 16.97 -5.15
C GLU A 180 -23.32 16.21 -3.94
N ARG A 181 -22.97 16.94 -2.88
CA ARG A 181 -22.51 16.37 -1.62
C ARG A 181 -23.64 15.60 -0.93
N GLN A 182 -23.37 14.38 -0.54
CA GLN A 182 -24.33 13.49 0.10
C GLN A 182 -24.10 13.38 1.62
N PHE A 183 -22.92 12.90 2.03
CA PHE A 183 -22.56 12.67 3.43
C PHE A 183 -21.04 12.73 3.61
N ALA A 184 -20.57 12.69 4.86
CA ALA A 184 -19.15 12.73 5.17
C ALA A 184 -18.47 11.35 4.92
N TYR A 185 -17.24 11.39 4.39
CA TYR A 185 -16.40 10.21 4.18
C TYR A 185 -15.26 10.13 5.21
N ALA A 186 -14.65 11.26 5.53
CA ALA A 186 -13.62 11.37 6.55
C ALA A 186 -13.76 12.68 7.33
N ALA A 187 -13.35 12.67 8.60
CA ALA A 187 -13.42 13.85 9.46
C ALA A 187 -12.31 13.87 10.50
N LEU A 188 -11.95 15.09 10.94
CA LEU A 188 -10.99 15.36 12.01
C LEU A 188 -11.62 16.31 13.03
N TRP A 189 -11.65 15.91 14.29
CA TRP A 189 -12.04 16.77 15.41
C TRP A 189 -10.85 16.99 16.33
N ASP A 190 -10.57 18.25 16.63
CA ASP A 190 -9.65 18.67 17.65
C ASP A 190 -10.44 19.13 18.88
N LEU A 191 -10.49 18.28 19.90
CA LEU A 191 -11.08 18.58 21.21
C LEU A 191 -10.01 19.20 22.12
N ASP A 192 -10.41 19.73 23.26
CA ASP A 192 -9.48 20.39 24.20
C ASP A 192 -8.30 19.49 24.58
N SER A 193 -8.60 18.23 24.95
CA SER A 193 -7.61 17.26 25.46
C SER A 193 -7.32 16.09 24.52
N ALA A 194 -8.02 15.95 23.39
CA ALA A 194 -7.91 14.81 22.50
C ALA A 194 -8.14 15.20 21.03
N SER A 195 -7.78 14.32 20.09
CA SER A 195 -8.17 14.45 18.69
C SER A 195 -8.79 13.15 18.19
N VAL A 196 -9.75 13.28 17.26
CA VAL A 196 -10.45 12.14 16.64
C VAL A 196 -10.29 12.23 15.13
N LEU A 197 -9.79 11.18 14.51
CA LEU A 197 -9.75 11.01 13.05
C LEU A 197 -10.71 9.87 12.66
N TRP A 198 -11.58 10.10 11.71
CA TRP A 198 -12.56 9.11 11.28
C TRP A 198 -12.52 8.89 9.76
N PHE A 199 -12.64 7.63 9.36
CA PHE A 199 -12.89 7.20 7.98
C PHE A 199 -14.08 6.25 7.92
N ASN A 200 -14.97 6.47 6.98
CA ASN A 200 -16.26 5.77 6.85
C ASN A 200 -16.13 4.37 6.20
N ARG A 201 -15.14 3.58 6.61
CA ARG A 201 -14.90 2.20 6.15
C ARG A 201 -14.35 1.35 7.29
N ALA A 202 -14.82 0.11 7.44
CA ALA A 202 -14.39 -0.75 8.54
C ALA A 202 -12.89 -1.11 8.48
N VAL A 203 -12.35 -1.32 7.30
CA VAL A 203 -10.91 -1.54 7.10
C VAL A 203 -10.09 -0.25 7.08
N GLY A 204 -10.73 0.91 7.23
CA GLY A 204 -10.09 2.22 7.13
C GLY A 204 -9.59 2.53 5.71
N PRO A 205 -8.63 3.44 5.58
CA PRO A 205 -7.99 3.76 4.32
C PRO A 205 -7.20 2.59 3.76
N CYS A 206 -7.22 2.41 2.45
CA CYS A 206 -6.46 1.36 1.76
C CYS A 206 -5.49 1.89 0.72
N ASP A 207 -5.53 3.17 0.39
CA ASP A 207 -4.57 3.78 -0.52
C ASP A 207 -3.56 4.69 0.21
N SER A 208 -2.50 5.04 -0.51
CA SER A 208 -1.38 5.77 0.06
C SER A 208 -1.73 7.18 0.51
N PHE A 209 -2.63 7.90 -0.20
CA PHE A 209 -3.04 9.25 0.18
C PHE A 209 -3.76 9.27 1.53
N GLU A 210 -4.80 8.45 1.65
CA GLU A 210 -5.60 8.38 2.86
C GLU A 210 -4.78 7.84 4.04
N TRP A 211 -3.92 6.83 3.79
CA TRP A 211 -3.08 6.27 4.83
C TRP A 211 -2.03 7.26 5.34
N ARG A 212 -1.52 8.13 4.47
CA ARG A 212 -0.64 9.22 4.88
C ARG A 212 -1.28 10.17 5.90
N LEU A 213 -2.56 10.45 5.75
CA LEU A 213 -3.30 11.24 6.74
C LEU A 213 -3.32 10.55 8.12
N VAL A 214 -3.51 9.22 8.15
CA VAL A 214 -3.45 8.43 9.39
C VAL A 214 -2.06 8.48 10.01
N GLU A 215 -1.01 8.28 9.23
CA GLU A 215 0.37 8.33 9.73
C GLU A 215 0.73 9.69 10.34
N ASN A 216 0.39 10.77 9.66
CA ASN A 216 0.62 12.12 10.15
C ASN A 216 -0.24 12.45 11.39
N PHE A 217 -1.48 11.95 11.44
CA PHE A 217 -2.29 12.05 12.65
C PHE A 217 -1.61 11.36 13.84
N ILE A 218 -1.08 10.16 13.64
CA ILE A 218 -0.41 9.38 14.69
C ILE A 218 0.92 10.03 15.09
N SER A 219 1.74 10.44 14.12
CA SER A 219 3.13 10.80 14.35
C SER A 219 3.39 12.28 14.66
N ALA A 220 2.52 13.18 14.16
CA ALA A 220 2.83 14.62 14.18
C ALA A 220 1.69 15.52 14.64
N HIS A 221 0.41 15.12 14.39
CA HIS A 221 -0.72 16.01 14.66
C HIS A 221 -0.77 16.40 16.15
N ARG A 222 -0.80 17.71 16.44
CA ARG A 222 -0.79 18.29 17.79
C ARG A 222 0.34 17.74 18.70
N ALA A 223 1.54 17.53 18.13
CA ALA A 223 2.67 16.93 18.84
C ALA A 223 3.10 17.68 20.12
N GLY A 224 2.84 19.00 20.20
CA GLY A 224 3.06 19.79 21.41
C GLY A 224 2.05 19.58 22.54
N GLN A 225 0.94 18.87 22.29
CA GLN A 225 -0.19 18.71 23.23
C GLN A 225 -0.57 17.25 23.47
N LEU A 226 -0.45 16.40 22.45
CA LEU A 226 -0.88 15.01 22.44
C LEU A 226 0.29 14.06 22.20
N VAL A 227 0.12 12.83 22.69
CA VAL A 227 1.10 11.75 22.47
C VAL A 227 1.19 11.45 20.97
N CYS A 228 2.42 11.31 20.48
CA CYS A 228 2.74 10.86 19.14
C CYS A 228 3.45 9.52 19.17
N GLN A 229 3.36 8.78 18.07
CA GLN A 229 4.00 7.49 17.85
C GLN A 229 4.92 7.59 16.62
N PRO A 230 6.19 7.12 16.69
CA PRO A 230 7.05 7.09 15.51
C PRO A 230 6.48 6.25 14.37
N VAL A 231 6.64 6.74 13.14
CA VAL A 231 6.28 6.05 11.91
C VAL A 231 7.55 5.71 11.14
N LEU A 232 7.67 4.45 10.71
CA LEU A 232 8.78 3.95 9.90
C LEU A 232 8.47 4.21 8.42
N SER A 233 9.28 5.02 7.77
CA SER A 233 9.08 5.42 6.38
C SER A 233 9.38 4.27 5.39
N GLU A 234 8.68 4.26 4.25
CA GLU A 234 9.04 3.43 3.10
C GLU A 234 10.11 4.07 2.20
N ILE A 235 10.38 5.33 2.41
CA ILE A 235 11.48 6.00 1.73
C ILE A 235 12.71 5.91 2.63
N PRO A 236 13.81 5.29 2.18
CA PRO A 236 15.03 5.18 2.96
C PRO A 236 15.59 6.55 3.34
N TRP A 237 16.29 6.61 4.48
CA TRP A 237 16.92 7.84 4.94
C TRP A 237 17.92 8.37 3.92
N GLY A 238 17.89 9.69 3.71
CA GLY A 238 18.75 10.38 2.75
C GLY A 238 18.16 10.52 1.34
N TYR A 239 16.99 9.91 1.10
CA TYR A 239 16.26 10.00 -0.17
C TYR A 239 14.89 10.64 0.02
N ASP A 240 14.33 11.17 -1.06
CA ASP A 240 12.98 11.77 -1.09
C ASP A 240 11.97 10.93 -1.87
N ALA A 241 12.46 9.99 -2.69
CA ALA A 241 11.65 8.96 -3.36
C ALA A 241 12.41 7.64 -3.40
N ALA A 242 11.68 6.51 -3.44
CA ALA A 242 12.23 5.19 -3.72
C ALA A 242 11.38 4.53 -4.80
N ILE A 243 12.03 3.99 -5.82
CA ILE A 243 11.40 3.50 -7.04
C ILE A 243 11.93 2.12 -7.37
N THR A 244 11.02 1.18 -7.64
CA THR A 244 11.35 -0.12 -8.20
C THR A 244 10.56 -0.38 -9.48
N SER A 245 11.11 -1.20 -10.35
CA SER A 245 10.44 -1.61 -11.58
C SER A 245 10.71 -3.07 -11.87
N ARG A 246 9.81 -3.68 -12.62
CA ARG A 246 9.88 -5.09 -12.96
C ARG A 246 9.31 -5.34 -14.37
N LEU A 247 9.86 -6.33 -15.06
CA LEU A 247 9.20 -6.99 -16.17
C LEU A 247 8.63 -8.34 -15.72
N ASP A 248 7.38 -8.61 -16.02
CA ASP A 248 6.76 -9.92 -15.91
C ASP A 248 6.99 -10.68 -17.22
N CYS A 249 7.83 -11.71 -17.17
CA CYS A 249 8.28 -12.43 -18.36
C CYS A 249 7.54 -13.76 -18.52
N ASP A 250 6.49 -13.72 -19.32
CA ASP A 250 5.61 -14.87 -19.57
C ASP A 250 6.03 -15.70 -20.80
N GLU A 251 6.94 -15.20 -21.61
CA GLU A 251 7.37 -15.84 -22.86
C GLU A 251 8.89 -15.97 -22.94
N ASP A 252 9.50 -15.48 -24.00
CA ASP A 252 10.94 -15.54 -24.24
C ASP A 252 11.70 -14.60 -23.29
N ILE A 253 12.54 -15.16 -22.42
CA ILE A 253 13.31 -14.39 -21.44
C ILE A 253 14.34 -13.47 -22.14
N GLU A 254 14.88 -13.90 -23.27
CA GLU A 254 15.83 -13.08 -24.03
C GLU A 254 15.23 -11.78 -24.57
N SER A 255 13.88 -11.73 -24.73
CA SER A 255 13.16 -10.52 -25.13
C SER A 255 13.20 -9.40 -24.08
N ALA A 256 13.63 -9.67 -22.84
CA ALA A 256 13.89 -8.65 -21.83
C ALA A 256 15.20 -7.86 -22.07
N ARG A 257 16.13 -8.40 -22.89
CA ARG A 257 17.48 -7.84 -23.08
C ARG A 257 17.50 -6.41 -23.61
N PRO A 258 16.68 -5.99 -24.58
CA PRO A 258 16.71 -4.62 -25.08
C PRO A 258 16.42 -3.58 -24.00
N LEU A 259 15.39 -3.80 -23.18
CA LEU A 259 15.06 -2.90 -22.07
C LEU A 259 16.11 -2.97 -20.95
N TRP A 260 16.61 -4.16 -20.59
CA TRP A 260 17.70 -4.29 -19.63
C TRP A 260 18.96 -3.52 -20.08
N ASN A 261 19.32 -3.58 -21.37
CA ASN A 261 20.42 -2.79 -21.92
C ASN A 261 20.14 -1.27 -21.84
N ALA A 262 18.90 -0.83 -22.02
CA ALA A 262 18.52 0.57 -21.84
C ALA A 262 18.71 1.00 -20.37
N TYR A 263 18.25 0.21 -19.42
CA TYR A 263 18.41 0.46 -17.99
C TYR A 263 19.89 0.53 -17.58
N LYS A 264 20.72 -0.38 -18.08
CA LYS A 264 22.18 -0.33 -17.86
C LYS A 264 22.80 0.99 -18.36
N ARG A 265 22.39 1.48 -19.54
CA ARG A 265 22.88 2.77 -20.06
C ARG A 265 22.50 3.95 -19.17
N LEU A 266 21.35 3.88 -18.52
CA LEU A 266 20.86 4.89 -17.60
C LEU A 266 21.40 4.74 -16.18
N GLY A 267 22.07 3.63 -15.87
CA GLY A 267 22.48 3.30 -14.50
C GLY A 267 21.29 2.98 -13.57
N ILE A 268 20.20 2.48 -14.14
CA ILE A 268 18.97 2.12 -13.40
C ILE A 268 18.96 0.62 -13.14
N PRO A 269 18.73 0.16 -11.89
CA PRO A 269 18.57 -1.25 -11.56
C PRO A 269 17.38 -1.89 -12.27
N PHE A 270 17.47 -3.20 -12.52
CA PHE A 270 16.52 -3.95 -13.32
C PHE A 270 15.97 -5.17 -12.56
N SER A 271 14.72 -5.53 -12.78
CA SER A 271 14.11 -6.73 -12.19
C SER A 271 13.33 -7.52 -13.23
N LEU A 272 13.46 -8.83 -13.18
CA LEU A 272 12.74 -9.76 -14.05
C LEU A 272 12.05 -10.83 -13.22
N ALA A 273 10.73 -10.93 -13.35
CA ALA A 273 9.95 -12.02 -12.81
C ALA A 273 9.76 -13.09 -13.89
N VAL A 274 10.14 -14.33 -13.59
CA VAL A 274 10.27 -15.40 -14.59
C VAL A 274 9.21 -16.46 -14.42
N HIS A 275 8.43 -16.66 -15.45
CA HIS A 275 7.55 -17.80 -15.63
C HIS A 275 8.36 -19.03 -16.04
N THR A 276 8.42 -20.05 -15.18
CA THR A 276 9.45 -21.09 -15.32
C THR A 276 9.18 -22.18 -16.35
N THR A 277 7.97 -22.25 -16.93
CA THR A 277 7.75 -23.14 -18.10
C THR A 277 8.73 -22.78 -19.24
N ASN A 278 9.09 -21.52 -19.39
CA ASN A 278 10.04 -21.06 -20.41
C ASN A 278 11.44 -21.65 -20.20
N LEU A 279 11.81 -22.02 -18.99
CA LEU A 279 13.09 -22.63 -18.62
C LEU A 279 13.23 -24.08 -19.04
N ALA A 280 12.20 -24.72 -19.56
CA ALA A 280 12.31 -26.00 -20.25
C ALA A 280 13.22 -25.91 -21.49
N ASN A 281 13.36 -24.70 -22.07
CA ASN A 281 14.32 -24.42 -23.14
C ASN A 281 15.68 -23.98 -22.56
N PRO A 282 16.77 -24.78 -22.67
CA PRO A 282 18.08 -24.39 -22.16
C PRO A 282 18.66 -23.10 -22.77
N ALA A 283 18.19 -22.67 -23.93
CA ALA A 283 18.61 -21.41 -24.54
C ALA A 283 18.27 -20.19 -23.66
N GLN A 284 17.23 -20.30 -22.84
CA GLN A 284 16.79 -19.26 -21.90
C GLN A 284 17.66 -19.14 -20.64
N HIS A 285 18.53 -20.14 -20.37
CA HIS A 285 19.34 -20.15 -19.14
C HIS A 285 20.48 -19.13 -19.17
N GLY A 286 20.95 -18.73 -20.37
CA GLY A 286 22.08 -17.81 -20.55
C GLY A 286 21.80 -16.46 -19.91
N ILE A 287 20.71 -15.83 -20.31
CA ILE A 287 20.31 -14.50 -19.80
C ILE A 287 20.02 -14.52 -18.30
N LEU A 288 19.43 -15.61 -17.77
CA LEU A 288 19.20 -15.71 -16.32
C LEU A 288 20.51 -15.69 -15.53
N ARG A 289 21.54 -16.42 -15.99
CA ARG A 289 22.86 -16.41 -15.36
C ARG A 289 23.54 -15.05 -15.47
N GLU A 290 23.35 -14.35 -16.58
CA GLU A 290 23.85 -12.98 -16.75
C GLU A 290 23.16 -12.02 -15.78
N LEU A 291 21.82 -12.11 -15.64
CA LEU A 291 21.04 -11.26 -14.72
C LEU A 291 21.48 -11.47 -13.28
N VAL A 292 21.56 -12.70 -12.79
CA VAL A 292 21.96 -12.96 -11.39
C VAL A 292 23.44 -12.66 -11.11
N ALA A 293 24.27 -12.52 -12.14
CA ALA A 293 25.66 -12.08 -12.01
C ALA A 293 25.77 -10.54 -11.97
N ASP A 294 24.76 -9.81 -12.43
CA ASP A 294 24.68 -8.36 -12.36
C ASP A 294 24.09 -7.96 -10.99
N ARG A 295 24.87 -7.25 -10.18
CA ARG A 295 24.45 -6.82 -8.83
C ARG A 295 23.26 -5.83 -8.83
N ASP A 296 23.06 -5.14 -9.95
CA ASP A 296 22.01 -4.16 -10.12
C ASP A 296 20.74 -4.79 -10.73
N ALA A 297 20.74 -6.13 -10.98
CA ALA A 297 19.59 -6.86 -11.48
C ALA A 297 19.06 -7.86 -10.42
N ALA A 298 17.75 -8.09 -10.45
CA ALA A 298 17.05 -9.08 -9.63
C ALA A 298 16.29 -10.07 -10.52
N VAL A 299 16.19 -11.32 -10.06
CA VAL A 299 15.37 -12.38 -10.68
C VAL A 299 14.40 -12.93 -9.65
N LEU A 300 13.11 -12.78 -9.91
CA LEU A 300 12.02 -13.25 -9.05
C LEU A 300 11.29 -14.42 -9.71
N SER A 301 10.55 -15.17 -8.89
CA SER A 301 9.64 -16.22 -9.38
C SER A 301 8.33 -15.63 -9.86
N HIS A 302 7.91 -15.95 -11.09
CA HIS A 302 6.57 -15.62 -11.62
C HIS A 302 5.77 -16.89 -11.87
N THR A 303 5.78 -17.81 -10.89
CA THR A 303 5.12 -19.12 -10.89
C THR A 303 5.74 -20.16 -11.84
N ALA A 304 5.29 -21.40 -11.73
CA ALA A 304 5.73 -22.46 -12.62
C ALA A 304 5.01 -22.44 -13.99
N THR A 305 3.69 -22.28 -13.99
CA THR A 305 2.85 -22.41 -15.20
C THR A 305 2.01 -21.19 -15.51
N HIS A 306 2.18 -20.10 -14.78
CA HIS A 306 1.36 -18.87 -14.87
C HIS A 306 -0.13 -19.16 -14.66
N ALA A 307 -0.44 -20.04 -13.69
CA ALA A 307 -1.80 -20.47 -13.43
C ALA A 307 -2.66 -19.35 -12.83
N PRO A 308 -3.83 -19.02 -13.39
CA PRO A 308 -4.75 -18.04 -12.80
C PRO A 308 -5.07 -18.42 -11.34
N ASN A 309 -5.12 -17.41 -10.45
CA ASN A 309 -5.33 -17.62 -9.03
C ASN A 309 -4.39 -18.70 -8.42
N TRP A 310 -3.18 -18.85 -8.95
CA TRP A 310 -2.22 -19.85 -8.48
C TRP A 310 -2.76 -21.30 -8.54
N GLY A 311 -3.61 -21.61 -9.54
CA GLY A 311 -4.24 -22.91 -9.70
C GLY A 311 -5.50 -23.12 -8.86
N GLY A 312 -5.99 -22.11 -8.13
CA GLY A 312 -7.31 -22.08 -7.51
C GLY A 312 -7.40 -22.66 -6.09
N ASN A 313 -6.32 -23.19 -5.52
CA ASN A 313 -6.28 -23.71 -4.15
C ASN A 313 -4.85 -23.74 -3.59
N TYR A 314 -4.72 -24.02 -2.28
CA TYR A 314 -3.45 -24.04 -1.54
C TYR A 314 -2.44 -25.06 -2.13
N ASP A 315 -2.86 -26.30 -2.40
CA ASP A 315 -1.93 -27.34 -2.87
C ASP A 315 -1.37 -27.01 -4.26
N ALA A 316 -2.19 -26.48 -5.15
CA ALA A 316 -1.75 -26.03 -6.47
C ALA A 316 -0.78 -24.84 -6.34
N ALA A 317 -1.10 -23.86 -5.49
CA ALA A 317 -0.24 -22.71 -5.24
C ALA A 317 1.13 -23.12 -4.64
N LEU A 318 1.15 -24.10 -3.74
CA LEU A 318 2.38 -24.65 -3.17
C LEU A 318 3.27 -25.30 -4.25
N ILE A 319 2.66 -26.03 -5.19
CA ILE A 319 3.37 -26.62 -6.33
C ILE A 319 3.91 -25.51 -7.25
N GLU A 320 3.07 -24.54 -7.64
CA GLU A 320 3.44 -23.42 -8.50
C GLU A 320 4.64 -22.64 -7.94
N GLY A 321 4.62 -22.33 -6.65
CA GLY A 321 5.70 -21.63 -5.97
C GLY A 321 6.97 -22.48 -5.83
N SER A 322 6.83 -23.70 -5.30
CA SER A 322 7.97 -24.58 -5.01
C SER A 322 8.73 -25.00 -6.26
N GLU A 323 8.03 -25.37 -7.34
CA GLU A 323 8.68 -25.79 -8.59
C GLU A 323 9.37 -24.62 -9.28
N SER A 324 8.74 -23.44 -9.30
CA SER A 324 9.36 -22.23 -9.86
C SER A 324 10.66 -21.89 -9.13
N LYS A 325 10.62 -21.80 -7.80
CA LYS A 325 11.79 -21.54 -6.97
C LYS A 325 12.91 -22.54 -7.24
N ARG A 326 12.61 -23.82 -7.13
CA ARG A 326 13.56 -24.90 -7.34
C ARG A 326 14.25 -24.83 -8.70
N LEU A 327 13.50 -24.52 -9.76
CA LEU A 327 14.05 -24.49 -11.12
C LEU A 327 14.95 -23.28 -11.35
N ILE A 328 14.54 -22.09 -10.92
CA ILE A 328 15.38 -20.88 -11.02
C ILE A 328 16.67 -21.07 -10.22
N GLU A 329 16.58 -21.56 -8.99
CA GLU A 329 17.75 -21.81 -8.11
C GLU A 329 18.71 -22.85 -8.72
N ALA A 330 18.18 -23.93 -9.32
CA ALA A 330 18.99 -24.95 -9.97
C ALA A 330 19.77 -24.41 -11.19
N ILE A 331 19.20 -23.46 -11.93
CA ILE A 331 19.83 -22.86 -13.12
C ILE A 331 20.85 -21.78 -12.74
N THR A 332 20.51 -20.97 -11.74
CA THR A 332 21.26 -19.75 -11.40
C THR A 332 22.24 -19.93 -10.24
N GLY A 333 22.00 -20.91 -9.36
CA GLY A 333 22.74 -21.08 -8.11
C GLY A 333 22.43 -19.99 -7.06
N LYS A 334 21.44 -19.14 -7.27
CA LYS A 334 21.03 -18.06 -6.37
C LYS A 334 19.68 -18.39 -5.73
N LEU A 335 19.52 -18.04 -4.46
CA LEU A 335 18.25 -18.17 -3.75
C LEU A 335 17.21 -17.20 -4.32
N VAL A 336 16.01 -17.70 -4.54
CA VAL A 336 14.84 -16.89 -4.93
C VAL A 336 14.01 -16.63 -3.69
N ARG A 337 14.00 -15.39 -3.23
CA ARG A 337 13.36 -15.01 -1.97
C ARG A 337 11.94 -14.49 -2.15
N TYR A 338 11.61 -13.98 -3.32
CA TYR A 338 10.35 -13.32 -3.58
C TYR A 338 9.64 -13.88 -4.80
N ALA A 339 8.32 -13.92 -4.71
CA ALA A 339 7.43 -14.33 -5.79
C ALA A 339 6.63 -13.14 -6.33
N VAL A 340 6.15 -13.27 -7.54
CA VAL A 340 5.28 -12.32 -8.23
C VAL A 340 4.00 -13.03 -8.63
N SER A 341 2.87 -12.44 -8.32
CA SER A 341 1.55 -13.03 -8.57
C SER A 341 1.21 -13.03 -10.06
N PRO A 342 0.79 -14.20 -10.62
CA PRO A 342 0.27 -14.25 -11.98
C PRO A 342 -1.04 -13.49 -12.04
N PHE A 343 -1.30 -12.79 -13.16
CA PHE A 343 -2.49 -11.93 -13.33
C PHE A 343 -2.71 -10.96 -12.16
N HIS A 344 -1.64 -10.61 -11.42
CA HIS A 344 -1.69 -9.77 -10.22
C HIS A 344 -2.61 -10.29 -9.10
N GLN A 345 -2.93 -11.57 -9.12
CA GLN A 345 -3.87 -12.22 -8.21
C GLN A 345 -3.16 -12.80 -6.98
N SER A 346 -3.52 -12.33 -5.79
CA SER A 346 -2.89 -12.71 -4.52
C SER A 346 -3.92 -13.26 -3.51
N PRO A 347 -4.60 -14.39 -3.80
CA PRO A 347 -5.55 -14.96 -2.86
C PRO A 347 -4.85 -15.45 -1.59
N ALA A 348 -5.51 -15.37 -0.44
CA ALA A 348 -4.92 -15.65 0.88
C ALA A 348 -4.26 -17.04 0.95
N TYR A 349 -4.88 -18.08 0.37
CA TYR A 349 -4.31 -19.42 0.34
C TYR A 349 -2.99 -19.51 -0.45
N ALA A 350 -2.84 -18.67 -1.49
CA ALA A 350 -1.61 -18.66 -2.27
C ALA A 350 -0.46 -17.99 -1.50
N LEU A 351 -0.74 -16.90 -0.78
CA LEU A 351 0.26 -16.25 0.08
C LEU A 351 0.71 -17.17 1.21
N GLU A 352 -0.21 -17.95 1.81
CA GLU A 352 0.10 -18.97 2.81
C GLU A 352 1.00 -20.06 2.20
N ALA A 353 0.63 -20.60 1.03
CA ALA A 353 1.41 -21.61 0.32
C ALA A 353 2.83 -21.12 -0.05
N LEU A 354 2.97 -19.86 -0.48
CA LEU A 354 4.28 -19.26 -0.78
C LEU A 354 5.14 -19.11 0.47
N SER A 355 4.54 -18.72 1.60
CA SER A 355 5.23 -18.69 2.89
C SER A 355 5.77 -20.08 3.26
N ASP A 356 4.96 -21.12 3.09
CA ASP A 356 5.34 -22.52 3.37
C ASP A 356 6.36 -23.07 2.36
N ALA A 357 6.36 -22.57 1.11
CA ALA A 357 7.40 -22.83 0.12
C ALA A 357 8.73 -22.10 0.42
N GLY A 358 8.79 -21.31 1.51
CA GLY A 358 9.99 -20.63 1.96
C GLY A 358 10.31 -19.33 1.19
N TYR A 359 9.30 -18.67 0.63
CA TYR A 359 9.45 -17.31 0.16
C TYR A 359 9.37 -16.33 1.34
N ALA A 360 10.08 -15.21 1.22
CA ALA A 360 10.03 -14.12 2.19
C ALA A 360 8.97 -13.05 1.84
N GLY A 361 8.34 -13.18 0.68
CA GLY A 361 7.27 -12.24 0.28
C GLY A 361 6.76 -12.47 -1.13
N CYS A 362 5.69 -11.73 -1.43
CA CYS A 362 5.03 -11.75 -2.74
C CYS A 362 4.69 -10.33 -3.19
N VAL A 363 4.89 -10.06 -4.48
CA VAL A 363 4.51 -8.80 -5.13
C VAL A 363 3.28 -9.04 -6.00
N GLY A 364 2.27 -8.20 -5.82
CA GLY A 364 1.07 -8.19 -6.65
C GLY A 364 0.86 -6.84 -7.33
N GLY A 365 -0.33 -6.63 -7.82
CA GLY A 365 -0.84 -5.36 -8.30
C GLY A 365 -2.11 -4.97 -7.56
N ILE A 366 -2.66 -3.80 -7.86
CA ILE A 366 -3.90 -3.33 -7.25
C ILE A 366 -5.07 -3.87 -8.05
N ILE A 367 -5.65 -4.96 -7.59
CA ILE A 367 -6.79 -5.62 -8.20
C ILE A 367 -7.87 -5.96 -7.17
N ARG A 368 -8.99 -6.52 -7.63
CA ARG A 368 -10.14 -6.85 -6.77
C ARG A 368 -9.84 -7.90 -5.70
N ASN A 369 -8.91 -8.79 -5.96
CA ASN A 369 -8.50 -9.85 -5.04
C ASN A 369 -7.14 -9.60 -4.37
N ASP A 370 -6.62 -8.37 -4.43
CA ASP A 370 -5.54 -7.95 -3.54
C ASP A 370 -6.05 -8.00 -2.09
N PRO A 371 -5.46 -8.83 -1.22
CA PRO A 371 -6.06 -9.16 0.07
C PRO A 371 -6.10 -8.00 1.06
N GLU A 372 -5.23 -7.00 0.90
CA GLU A 372 -5.11 -5.90 1.87
C GLU A 372 -4.94 -4.53 1.22
N PHE A 373 -5.10 -4.44 -0.09
CA PHE A 373 -4.84 -3.19 -0.82
C PHE A 373 -3.49 -2.59 -0.41
N LEU A 374 -2.42 -3.38 -0.54
CA LEU A 374 -1.07 -3.06 -0.05
C LEU A 374 -0.48 -1.76 -0.61
N ILE A 375 -1.15 -1.14 -1.55
CA ILE A 375 -0.78 0.19 -2.07
C ILE A 375 -0.65 1.25 -0.96
N ALA A 376 -1.29 1.05 0.19
CA ALA A 376 -1.13 1.97 1.32
C ALA A 376 0.30 1.92 1.86
N ARG A 377 0.76 0.72 2.22
CA ARG A 377 2.14 0.44 2.66
C ARG A 377 2.47 -1.03 2.46
N GLY A 378 3.66 -1.32 1.97
CA GLY A 378 4.21 -2.67 1.92
C GLY A 378 4.72 -3.16 3.28
N GLY A 379 4.83 -4.47 3.45
CA GLY A 379 5.33 -5.12 4.66
C GLY A 379 4.51 -6.31 5.12
N ALA A 380 4.50 -6.60 6.41
CA ALA A 380 3.83 -7.75 7.00
C ALA A 380 2.33 -7.78 6.72
N LEU A 381 1.80 -8.97 6.41
CA LEU A 381 0.40 -9.21 6.05
C LEU A 381 -0.38 -9.82 7.21
N ALA A 382 -1.70 -9.56 7.25
CA ALA A 382 -2.59 -10.16 8.23
C ALA A 382 -2.65 -11.69 8.08
N GLY A 383 -2.54 -12.40 9.21
CA GLY A 383 -2.67 -13.87 9.23
C GLY A 383 -1.46 -14.65 8.69
N LEU A 384 -0.40 -13.97 8.23
CA LEU A 384 0.81 -14.60 7.76
C LEU A 384 1.94 -14.52 8.81
N PRO A 385 2.95 -15.42 8.75
CA PRO A 385 4.07 -15.43 9.68
C PRO A 385 4.89 -14.12 9.62
N GLU A 386 5.49 -13.74 10.74
CA GLU A 386 6.51 -12.69 10.76
C GLU A 386 7.67 -13.09 9.82
N GLY A 387 8.00 -12.24 8.89
CA GLY A 387 9.04 -12.52 7.89
C GLY A 387 8.52 -12.84 6.50
N PHE A 388 7.19 -12.91 6.31
CA PHE A 388 6.56 -12.86 5.00
C PHE A 388 5.92 -11.50 4.76
N ILE A 389 6.28 -10.84 3.67
CA ILE A 389 5.80 -9.50 3.34
C ILE A 389 5.07 -9.45 2.00
N GLY A 390 4.26 -8.43 1.83
CA GLY A 390 3.65 -8.07 0.56
C GLY A 390 4.03 -6.67 0.12
N HIS A 391 3.99 -6.46 -1.17
CA HIS A 391 4.07 -5.16 -1.83
C HIS A 391 3.19 -5.19 -3.07
N SER A 392 2.51 -4.08 -3.37
CA SER A 392 1.72 -3.93 -4.60
C SER A 392 2.37 -2.91 -5.52
N GLN A 393 2.51 -3.27 -6.78
CA GLN A 393 2.86 -2.32 -7.83
C GLN A 393 1.70 -1.33 -8.02
N GLN A 394 2.01 -0.05 -8.21
CA GLN A 394 0.99 0.98 -8.32
C GLN A 394 0.49 1.15 -9.75
N THR A 395 1.30 0.82 -10.74
CA THR A 395 0.92 1.01 -12.15
C THR A 395 1.64 0.03 -13.09
N MET A 396 1.02 -0.22 -14.23
CA MET A 396 1.57 -0.97 -15.35
C MET A 396 1.71 -0.04 -16.55
N LEU A 397 2.88 -0.05 -17.21
CA LEU A 397 3.20 0.90 -18.27
C LEU A 397 2.58 0.47 -19.62
N HIS A 398 1.35 0.89 -19.85
CA HIS A 398 0.58 0.63 -21.07
C HIS A 398 0.44 1.85 -21.96
N GLY A 399 0.75 1.73 -23.25
CA GLY A 399 0.46 2.76 -24.24
C GLY A 399 -1.03 2.97 -24.49
N ASP A 400 -1.84 1.94 -24.27
CA ASP A 400 -3.30 1.99 -24.45
C ASP A 400 -4.04 2.76 -23.34
N CYS A 401 -3.39 3.18 -22.28
CA CYS A 401 -3.97 4.08 -21.29
C CYS A 401 -4.32 5.46 -21.86
N MET A 402 -3.93 5.73 -23.09
CA MET A 402 -4.17 6.96 -23.82
C MET A 402 -5.36 6.85 -24.76
N LEU A 403 -6.55 6.98 -24.26
CA LEU A 403 -7.77 6.88 -25.06
C LEU A 403 -8.18 8.16 -25.80
N GLY A 404 -7.52 9.28 -25.59
CA GLY A 404 -7.97 10.55 -26.14
C GLY A 404 -6.90 11.48 -26.74
N GLY A 405 -5.67 11.02 -26.87
CA GLY A 405 -4.53 11.86 -27.23
C GLY A 405 -4.00 12.65 -26.02
N GLY A 406 -2.82 13.21 -26.14
CA GLY A 406 -2.12 13.93 -25.06
C GLY A 406 -0.81 13.23 -24.66
N ASP A 407 -0.39 13.39 -23.40
CA ASP A 407 0.83 12.76 -22.89
C ASP A 407 0.57 11.27 -22.59
N PRO A 408 1.22 10.33 -23.32
CA PRO A 408 1.04 8.88 -23.09
C PRO A 408 1.47 8.41 -21.70
N LEU A 409 2.22 9.20 -20.96
CA LEU A 409 2.70 8.88 -19.63
C LEU A 409 1.93 9.58 -18.51
N MET A 410 0.86 10.32 -18.83
CA MET A 410 0.14 11.13 -17.84
C MET A 410 -0.31 10.31 -16.62
N THR A 411 -0.95 9.16 -16.86
CA THR A 411 -1.45 8.28 -15.79
C THR A 411 -0.31 7.79 -14.89
N PHE A 412 0.80 7.40 -15.48
CA PHE A 412 1.97 6.89 -14.74
C PHE A 412 2.69 7.99 -13.96
N LYS A 413 2.78 9.19 -14.54
CA LYS A 413 3.30 10.38 -13.85
C LYS A 413 2.46 10.74 -12.64
N GLN A 414 1.13 10.68 -12.76
CA GLN A 414 0.22 10.92 -11.64
C GLN A 414 0.32 9.83 -10.58
N ALA A 415 0.47 8.55 -10.96
CA ALA A 415 0.68 7.47 -10.01
C ALA A 415 1.97 7.67 -9.22
N PHE A 416 3.06 8.07 -9.89
CA PHE A 416 4.30 8.44 -9.22
C PHE A 416 4.13 9.67 -8.32
N ASP A 417 3.49 10.75 -8.79
CA ASP A 417 3.25 11.95 -7.99
C ASP A 417 2.49 11.62 -6.71
N LEU A 418 1.48 10.74 -6.78
CA LEU A 418 0.74 10.28 -5.61
C LEU A 418 1.65 9.53 -4.63
N ALA A 419 2.48 8.61 -5.11
CA ALA A 419 3.43 7.88 -4.27
C ALA A 419 4.50 8.81 -3.66
N PHE A 420 5.01 9.77 -4.42
CA PHE A 420 5.97 10.77 -3.98
C PHE A 420 5.40 11.66 -2.87
N GLU A 421 4.21 12.24 -3.07
CA GLU A 421 3.51 13.06 -2.07
C GLU A 421 3.27 12.30 -0.77
N THR A 422 2.98 11.02 -0.86
CA THR A 422 2.62 10.17 0.28
C THR A 422 3.79 9.40 0.88
N ARG A 423 5.01 9.57 0.35
CA ARG A 423 6.22 8.88 0.78
C ARG A 423 6.08 7.35 0.74
N THR A 424 5.48 6.85 -0.33
CA THR A 424 5.28 5.42 -0.59
C THR A 424 6.36 4.92 -1.54
N LEU A 425 6.88 3.72 -1.31
CA LEU A 425 7.74 3.03 -2.27
C LEU A 425 6.94 2.82 -3.58
N PHE A 426 7.36 3.51 -4.62
CA PHE A 426 6.70 3.45 -5.93
C PHE A 426 7.18 2.24 -6.71
N GLY A 427 6.24 1.44 -7.19
CA GLY A 427 6.51 0.32 -8.06
C GLY A 427 5.71 0.40 -9.35
N TYR A 428 6.37 0.14 -10.47
CA TYR A 428 5.70 -0.04 -11.75
C TYR A 428 6.21 -1.28 -12.47
N LEU A 429 5.38 -1.83 -13.33
CA LEU A 429 5.73 -3.00 -14.11
C LEU A 429 5.40 -2.82 -15.59
N ASP A 430 5.98 -3.70 -16.39
CA ASP A 430 5.67 -3.92 -17.78
C ASP A 430 5.99 -5.40 -18.12
N HIS A 431 5.91 -5.76 -19.41
CA HIS A 431 6.29 -7.07 -19.94
C HIS A 431 7.38 -6.90 -20.99
N PRO A 432 8.22 -7.89 -21.29
CA PRO A 432 9.07 -7.89 -22.46
C PRO A 432 8.23 -7.70 -23.73
N PHE A 433 8.74 -6.94 -24.70
CA PHE A 433 8.03 -6.66 -25.92
C PHE A 433 7.92 -7.91 -26.80
N SER A 434 6.70 -8.24 -27.23
CA SER A 434 6.42 -9.31 -28.17
C SER A 434 5.16 -8.99 -28.99
N GLU A 435 4.83 -9.81 -29.99
CA GLU A 435 3.58 -9.66 -30.73
C GLU A 435 2.34 -9.74 -29.81
N ARG A 436 2.41 -10.51 -28.72
CA ARG A 436 1.35 -10.66 -27.74
C ARG A 436 1.32 -9.50 -26.73
N TYR A 437 2.49 -9.02 -26.34
CA TYR A 437 2.65 -8.02 -25.26
C TYR A 437 3.10 -6.66 -25.81
N GLN A 438 2.40 -6.16 -26.83
CA GLN A 438 2.59 -4.80 -27.32
C GLN A 438 2.01 -3.76 -26.37
N TYR A 439 0.88 -4.05 -25.77
CA TYR A 439 0.17 -3.18 -24.83
C TYR A 439 0.10 -1.72 -25.31
N GLY A 440 -0.32 -1.52 -26.58
CA GLY A 440 -0.46 -0.20 -27.18
C GLY A 440 0.84 0.48 -27.65
N TRP A 441 2.00 -0.15 -27.42
CA TRP A 441 3.26 0.33 -27.96
C TRP A 441 3.49 -0.25 -29.37
N PRO A 442 3.51 0.58 -30.43
CA PRO A 442 3.66 0.06 -31.81
C PRO A 442 4.99 -0.65 -32.07
N THR A 443 6.05 -0.30 -31.31
CA THR A 443 7.38 -0.89 -31.42
C THR A 443 8.07 -0.96 -30.06
N GLU A 444 9.02 -1.88 -29.93
CA GLU A 444 9.88 -1.98 -28.76
C GLU A 444 10.65 -0.69 -28.47
N ALA A 445 11.12 -0.01 -29.51
CA ALA A 445 11.82 1.26 -29.35
C ALA A 445 10.96 2.35 -28.71
N LEU A 446 9.68 2.45 -29.07
CA LEU A 446 8.73 3.38 -28.44
C LEU A 446 8.41 2.99 -26.98
N ARG A 447 8.35 1.69 -26.66
CA ARG A 447 8.21 1.23 -25.28
C ARG A 447 9.44 1.61 -24.45
N ILE A 448 10.66 1.37 -24.96
CA ILE A 448 11.90 1.75 -24.28
C ILE A 448 11.94 3.26 -24.06
N ASP A 449 11.60 4.06 -25.08
CA ASP A 449 11.51 5.52 -24.96
C ASP A 449 10.50 5.96 -23.87
N ALA A 450 9.38 5.27 -23.75
CA ALA A 450 8.41 5.53 -22.67
C ALA A 450 9.00 5.27 -21.27
N HIS A 451 9.76 4.20 -21.07
CA HIS A 451 10.49 3.96 -19.82
C HIS A 451 11.53 5.06 -19.56
N GLU A 452 12.33 5.42 -20.57
CA GLU A 452 13.34 6.48 -20.45
C GLU A 452 12.70 7.83 -20.08
N GLN A 453 11.56 8.18 -20.68
CA GLN A 453 10.81 9.40 -20.38
C GLN A 453 10.21 9.37 -18.97
N LEU A 454 9.67 8.23 -18.50
CA LEU A 454 9.15 8.11 -17.13
C LEU A 454 10.28 8.26 -16.11
N ILE A 455 11.42 7.61 -16.32
CA ILE A 455 12.61 7.75 -15.47
C ILE A 455 13.09 9.20 -15.42
N ALA A 456 13.14 9.88 -16.57
CA ALA A 456 13.51 11.29 -16.65
C ALA A 456 12.50 12.18 -15.90
N TYR A 457 11.19 11.90 -16.01
CA TYR A 457 10.17 12.61 -15.24
C TYR A 457 10.38 12.44 -13.73
N ILE A 458 10.54 11.21 -13.27
CA ILE A 458 10.79 10.88 -11.84
C ILE A 458 12.03 11.65 -11.35
N SER A 459 13.13 11.60 -12.10
CA SER A 459 14.37 12.30 -11.76
C SER A 459 14.24 13.82 -11.78
N SER A 460 13.27 14.37 -12.49
CA SER A 460 12.99 15.81 -12.50
C SER A 460 12.09 16.26 -11.34
N ARG A 461 11.32 15.32 -10.77
CA ARG A 461 10.36 15.58 -9.68
C ARG A 461 10.97 15.40 -8.29
N ALA A 462 11.91 14.46 -8.15
CA ALA A 462 12.58 14.14 -6.91
C ALA A 462 14.02 14.68 -6.94
N ASP A 463 14.47 15.31 -5.85
CA ASP A 463 15.84 15.83 -5.75
C ASP A 463 16.85 14.71 -5.53
N LYS A 464 16.43 13.65 -4.83
CA LYS A 464 17.26 12.48 -4.49
C LYS A 464 16.47 11.18 -4.67
N PRO A 465 16.08 10.83 -5.91
CA PRO A 465 15.38 9.58 -6.18
C PRO A 465 16.33 8.39 -5.99
N LEU A 466 15.85 7.35 -5.32
CA LEU A 466 16.54 6.08 -5.20
C LEU A 466 15.86 5.06 -6.13
N PHE A 467 16.55 4.68 -7.20
CA PHE A 467 16.14 3.55 -8.02
C PHE A 467 16.81 2.28 -7.50
N ILE A 468 16.02 1.25 -7.23
CA ILE A 468 16.46 -0.04 -6.70
C ILE A 468 15.78 -1.19 -7.42
N ASN A 469 16.43 -2.36 -7.48
CA ASN A 469 15.77 -3.56 -7.98
C ASN A 469 14.78 -4.12 -6.93
N GLU A 470 13.90 -5.02 -7.36
CA GLU A 470 12.85 -5.61 -6.50
C GLU A 470 13.42 -6.34 -5.27
N ASP A 471 14.52 -7.08 -5.41
CA ASP A 471 15.11 -7.78 -4.26
C ASP A 471 15.53 -6.78 -3.17
N ALA A 472 16.23 -5.71 -3.54
CA ALA A 472 16.68 -4.68 -2.60
C ALA A 472 15.49 -3.90 -1.99
N ALA A 473 14.44 -3.63 -2.78
CA ALA A 473 13.23 -2.98 -2.30
C ALA A 473 12.49 -3.85 -1.26
N LEU A 474 12.32 -5.13 -1.55
CA LEU A 474 11.65 -6.06 -0.67
C LEU A 474 12.50 -6.41 0.56
N ASP A 475 13.82 -6.50 0.43
CA ASP A 475 14.74 -6.66 1.56
C ASP A 475 14.66 -5.46 2.52
N PHE A 476 14.53 -4.25 1.98
CA PHE A 476 14.31 -3.05 2.80
C PHE A 476 12.96 -3.11 3.53
N LEU A 477 11.87 -3.48 2.85
CA LEU A 477 10.55 -3.63 3.49
C LEU A 477 10.54 -4.75 4.55
N LEU A 478 11.25 -5.85 4.30
CA LEU A 478 11.41 -6.94 5.26
C LEU A 478 12.18 -6.49 6.50
N ALA A 479 13.31 -5.80 6.32
CA ALA A 479 14.08 -5.24 7.42
C ALA A 479 13.28 -4.18 8.21
N LYS A 480 12.52 -3.32 7.51
CA LYS A 480 11.58 -2.38 8.12
C LYS A 480 10.54 -3.12 8.98
N SER A 481 9.93 -4.19 8.47
CA SER A 481 8.91 -4.97 9.20
C SER A 481 9.45 -5.64 10.47
N ARG A 482 10.73 -6.03 10.48
CA ARG A 482 11.43 -6.62 11.62
C ARG A 482 12.03 -5.58 12.59
N THR A 483 12.04 -4.30 12.22
CA THR A 483 12.52 -3.23 13.07
C THR A 483 11.57 -3.04 14.25
N ARG A 484 12.13 -2.98 15.47
CA ARG A 484 11.37 -2.73 16.69
C ARG A 484 11.54 -1.28 17.13
N VAL A 485 10.47 -0.72 17.62
CA VAL A 485 10.47 0.57 18.32
C VAL A 485 10.10 0.27 19.77
N ILE A 486 10.92 0.69 20.71
CA ILE A 486 10.77 0.40 22.15
C ILE A 486 10.47 1.72 22.84
N ASP A 487 9.37 1.78 23.57
CA ASP A 487 9.00 2.91 24.41
C ASP A 487 9.76 2.82 25.74
N GLU A 488 10.57 3.82 26.04
CA GLU A 488 11.36 3.96 27.26
C GLU A 488 10.96 5.28 27.96
N ASP A 489 9.90 5.24 28.75
CA ASP A 489 9.38 6.38 29.55
C ASP A 489 9.06 7.64 28.71
N GLY A 490 8.48 7.45 27.52
CA GLY A 490 8.08 8.54 26.61
C GLY A 490 9.13 8.96 25.58
N ALA A 491 10.32 8.38 25.61
CA ALA A 491 11.27 8.36 24.52
C ALA A 491 11.19 7.04 23.76
N PHE A 492 11.47 7.04 22.46
CA PHE A 492 11.45 5.83 21.66
C PHE A 492 12.84 5.48 21.18
N ARG A 493 13.23 4.22 21.38
CA ARG A 493 14.49 3.68 20.86
C ARG A 493 14.25 2.75 19.69
N VAL A 494 14.94 3.01 18.57
CA VAL A 494 14.90 2.17 17.38
C VAL A 494 15.86 1.01 17.53
N GLN A 495 15.41 -0.20 17.21
CA GLN A 495 16.23 -1.41 17.19
C GLN A 495 16.02 -2.12 15.85
N ARG A 496 16.99 -2.04 14.97
CA ARG A 496 17.00 -2.75 13.69
C ARG A 496 17.43 -4.21 13.87
N PRO A 497 17.01 -5.13 12.98
CA PRO A 497 17.50 -6.51 12.99
C PRO A 497 19.03 -6.52 12.83
N SER A 498 19.69 -7.47 13.52
CA SER A 498 21.15 -7.67 13.50
C SER A 498 21.47 -9.04 12.89
N GLY A 499 22.64 -9.15 12.25
CA GLY A 499 23.14 -10.42 11.71
C GLY A 499 22.95 -10.56 10.19
N GLU A 500 22.97 -11.82 9.70
CA GLU A 500 22.85 -12.13 8.26
C GLU A 500 21.57 -11.57 7.63
N ASP A 501 20.54 -11.36 8.42
CA ASP A 501 19.26 -10.70 8.03
C ASP A 501 19.37 -9.17 7.89
N GLY A 502 20.48 -8.56 8.32
CA GLY A 502 20.73 -7.11 8.30
C GLY A 502 21.92 -6.69 7.43
N GLY A 503 22.32 -7.54 6.45
CA GLY A 503 23.35 -7.20 5.46
C GLY A 503 23.20 -5.77 4.91
N ASP A 504 23.86 -5.28 3.92
CA ASP A 504 23.85 -3.92 3.35
C ASP A 504 22.44 -3.31 3.14
N CYS A 505 21.56 -3.41 4.18
CA CYS A 505 20.20 -2.93 4.14
C CYS A 505 20.17 -1.40 4.14
N LEU A 506 19.42 -0.82 3.23
CA LEU A 506 19.22 0.63 3.12
C LEU A 506 18.90 1.29 4.47
N PRO A 507 19.39 2.49 4.74
CA PRO A 507 19.15 3.20 6.00
C PRO A 507 17.65 3.50 6.16
N LEU A 508 17.11 3.27 7.35
CA LEU A 508 15.70 3.51 7.67
C LEU A 508 15.49 4.99 8.01
N ALA A 509 14.41 5.57 7.54
CA ALA A 509 13.93 6.86 8.02
C ALA A 509 12.76 6.66 9.00
N VAL A 510 12.72 7.49 10.05
CA VAL A 510 11.65 7.52 11.05
C VAL A 510 11.07 8.92 11.13
N GLU A 511 9.74 8.99 11.05
CA GLU A 511 8.99 10.24 11.14
C GLU A 511 8.35 10.35 12.52
N PHE A 512 8.66 11.42 13.24
CA PHE A 512 8.16 11.64 14.59
C PHE A 512 8.05 13.13 14.89
N ARG A 513 6.91 13.58 15.40
CA ARG A 513 6.62 14.98 15.78
C ARG A 513 6.88 16.02 14.68
N GLY A 514 6.71 15.59 13.41
CA GLY A 514 6.93 16.46 12.23
C GLY A 514 8.37 16.48 11.73
N GLU A 515 9.28 15.77 12.39
CA GLU A 515 10.65 15.60 11.95
C GLU A 515 10.86 14.23 11.31
N CYS A 516 11.80 14.14 10.38
CA CYS A 516 12.26 12.90 9.77
C CYS A 516 13.73 12.72 10.15
N VAL A 517 14.07 11.59 10.78
CA VAL A 517 15.41 11.30 11.28
C VAL A 517 15.87 9.92 10.83
N GLU A 518 17.19 9.68 10.88
CA GLU A 518 17.74 8.36 10.63
C GLU A 518 17.37 7.38 11.75
N GLY A 519 16.76 6.25 11.37
CA GLY A 519 16.39 5.16 12.28
C GLY A 519 17.50 4.13 12.44
N ALA A 520 18.72 4.56 12.80
CA ALA A 520 19.80 3.64 13.13
C ALA A 520 19.52 2.90 14.44
N SER A 521 20.10 1.69 14.63
CA SER A 521 19.98 0.97 15.91
C SER A 521 20.56 1.82 17.05
N GLY A 522 19.75 2.03 18.09
CA GLY A 522 20.12 2.89 19.22
C GLY A 522 19.71 4.36 19.07
N THR A 523 19.10 4.78 17.94
CA THR A 523 18.54 6.13 17.81
C THR A 523 17.42 6.35 18.82
N TYR A 524 17.50 7.45 19.56
CA TYR A 524 16.46 7.90 20.48
C TYR A 524 15.67 9.06 19.88
N LEU A 525 14.33 8.95 19.97
CA LEU A 525 13.36 9.96 19.55
C LEU A 525 12.67 10.52 20.79
N GLN A 526 12.66 11.83 20.95
CA GLN A 526 12.09 12.51 22.13
C GLN A 526 10.91 13.42 21.75
#